data_1111b6456ef85391e33544318efb4a97
#
_entry.id   1111b6456ef85391e33544318efb4a97
#
_cell.length_a   1.000
_cell.length_b   1.000
_cell.length_c   1.000
_cell.angle_alpha   90.00
_cell.angle_beta   90.00
_cell.angle_gamma   90.00
#
_symmetry.space_group_name_H-M   'P 1'
#
loop_
_entity.id
_entity.type
_entity.pdbx_description
1 polymer ?
#
loop_
_entity_poly.entity_id
_entity_poly.type
_entity_poly.pdbx_seq_one_letter_code
_entity_poly.pdbx_strand_id
1 'polypeptide(L)'
;MTHSFGWQHDARFAKVDRWDGYAISVFDNAYNGPDKPTRSRSRGLLLGLDEAAMTATVLGSYDSTVPGRTGAKGSMKVLRNEHALVGFGQMSWITEYAPDETPLMSVQYGF
;
A
#
# COMPACT_ATOMS: atom_id res chain seq x y z
N MET A 1 -11.83 0.75 -12.78
CA MET A 1 -10.77 0.06 -12.02
C MET A 1 -11.36 -1.15 -11.34
N THR A 2 -10.74 -2.31 -11.51
CA THR A 2 -11.22 -3.56 -10.95
C THR A 2 -10.79 -3.78 -9.49
N HIS A 3 -9.89 -2.92 -9.01
CA HIS A 3 -9.41 -2.99 -7.63
C HIS A 3 -10.12 -1.94 -6.79
N SER A 4 -10.58 -2.31 -5.61
CA SER A 4 -11.13 -1.37 -4.65
C SER A 4 -10.26 -1.33 -3.41
N PHE A 5 -10.21 -0.17 -2.80
CA PHE A 5 -9.53 0.04 -1.53
C PHE A 5 -10.41 0.93 -0.67
N GLY A 6 -10.18 0.91 0.62
CA GLY A 6 -11.02 1.67 1.51
C GLY A 6 -10.34 2.05 2.81
N TRP A 7 -10.79 3.16 3.38
CA TRP A 7 -10.22 3.79 4.57
C TRP A 7 -8.73 4.05 4.44
N GLN A 8 -8.34 4.47 3.24
CA GLN A 8 -6.93 4.66 2.88
C GLN A 8 -6.31 5.82 3.67
N HIS A 9 -5.01 5.70 3.90
CA HIS A 9 -4.20 6.67 4.60
C HIS A 9 -2.94 7.00 3.82
N ASP A 10 -2.35 8.16 4.12
CA ASP A 10 -0.98 8.50 3.74
C ASP A 10 -0.76 8.48 2.23
N ALA A 11 -1.65 9.13 1.49
CA ALA A 11 -1.48 9.26 0.04
C ALA A 11 -0.31 10.20 -0.26
N ARG A 12 0.63 9.76 -1.09
CA ARG A 12 1.82 10.52 -1.47
C ARG A 12 2.12 10.37 -2.95
N PHE A 13 2.67 11.42 -3.54
CA PHE A 13 3.29 11.25 -4.84
C PHE A 13 4.52 10.37 -4.71
N ALA A 14 4.70 9.49 -5.70
CA ALA A 14 5.84 8.61 -5.79
C ALA A 14 6.46 8.73 -7.18
N LYS A 15 7.75 8.45 -7.28
CA LYS A 15 8.44 8.41 -8.56
C LYS A 15 9.11 7.05 -8.70
N VAL A 16 8.77 6.36 -9.78
CA VAL A 16 9.35 5.05 -10.08
C VAL A 16 9.72 5.01 -11.56
N ASP A 17 10.83 4.35 -11.88
CA ASP A 17 11.33 4.30 -13.25
C ASP A 17 10.43 3.49 -14.17
N ARG A 18 9.69 2.53 -13.60
CA ARG A 18 8.79 1.66 -14.37
C ARG A 18 7.47 2.31 -14.79
N TRP A 19 7.26 3.58 -14.44
CA TRP A 19 6.05 4.30 -14.82
C TRP A 19 6.40 5.70 -15.29
N ASP A 20 5.97 6.03 -16.50
CA ASP A 20 6.15 7.37 -17.07
C ASP A 20 4.90 8.20 -16.77
N GLY A 21 5.05 9.16 -15.86
CA GLY A 21 3.96 10.00 -15.38
C GLY A 21 3.85 9.95 -13.87
N TYR A 22 2.73 10.41 -13.35
CA TYR A 22 2.51 10.45 -11.91
C TYR A 22 2.21 9.07 -11.36
N ALA A 23 2.75 8.80 -10.19
CA ALA A 23 2.39 7.64 -9.38
C ALA A 23 1.99 8.12 -7.99
N ILE A 24 1.14 7.35 -7.33
CA ILE A 24 0.70 7.62 -5.97
C ILE A 24 0.87 6.36 -5.14
N SER A 25 1.49 6.50 -3.98
CA SER A 25 1.48 5.47 -2.96
C SER A 25 0.39 5.78 -1.94
N VAL A 26 -0.29 4.77 -1.45
CA VAL A 26 -1.35 4.92 -0.48
C VAL A 26 -1.42 3.67 0.39
N PHE A 27 -1.79 3.83 1.66
CA PHE A 27 -2.04 2.69 2.52
C PHE A 27 -3.54 2.34 2.47
N ASP A 28 -3.83 1.10 2.15
CA ASP A 28 -5.18 0.56 2.02
C ASP A 28 -5.51 -0.26 3.27
N ASN A 29 -6.39 0.26 4.11
CA ASN A 29 -6.83 -0.43 5.32
C ASN A 29 -7.78 -1.60 5.03
N ALA A 30 -8.30 -1.67 3.81
CA ALA A 30 -9.18 -2.75 3.36
C ALA A 30 -10.57 -2.75 4.00
N TYR A 31 -11.11 -1.55 4.24
CA TYR A 31 -12.48 -1.37 4.74
C TYR A 31 -13.25 -0.38 3.88
N ASN A 32 -14.55 -0.56 3.81
CA ASN A 32 -15.47 0.37 3.15
C ASN A 32 -16.65 0.69 4.09
N GLY A 33 -16.32 0.94 5.34
CA GLY A 33 -17.27 1.20 6.42
C GLY A 33 -17.06 0.24 7.58
N PRO A 34 -17.63 0.53 8.77
CA PRO A 34 -17.50 -0.36 9.92
C PRO A 34 -17.96 -1.77 9.55
N ASP A 35 -17.13 -2.75 9.86
CA ASP A 35 -17.42 -4.16 9.59
C ASP A 35 -17.66 -4.49 8.11
N LYS A 36 -17.13 -3.67 7.19
CA LYS A 36 -17.25 -3.89 5.74
C LYS A 36 -15.88 -4.00 5.08
N PRO A 37 -15.18 -5.12 5.23
CA PRO A 37 -13.87 -5.29 4.60
C PRO A 37 -14.00 -5.37 3.07
N THR A 38 -13.02 -4.78 2.37
CA THR A 38 -12.93 -4.87 0.91
C THR A 38 -12.03 -6.02 0.47
N ARG A 39 -11.16 -6.49 1.36
CA ARG A 39 -10.25 -7.61 1.13
C ARG A 39 -9.78 -8.17 2.48
N SER A 40 -9.07 -9.30 2.44
CA SER A 40 -8.67 -10.02 3.66
C SER A 40 -7.49 -9.41 4.40
N ARG A 41 -6.66 -8.59 3.72
CA ARG A 41 -5.46 -7.99 4.32
C ARG A 41 -5.35 -6.53 3.97
N SER A 42 -4.84 -5.74 4.92
CA SER A 42 -4.38 -4.39 4.61
C SER A 42 -3.10 -4.45 3.78
N ARG A 43 -2.82 -3.39 3.03
CA ARG A 43 -1.68 -3.36 2.11
C ARG A 43 -1.19 -1.94 1.85
N GLY A 44 0.08 -1.84 1.46
CA GLY A 44 0.55 -0.68 0.71
C GLY A 44 0.18 -0.85 -0.75
N LEU A 45 -0.19 0.23 -1.41
CA LEU A 45 -0.63 0.20 -2.81
C LEU A 45 0.11 1.27 -3.59
N LEU A 46 0.68 0.90 -4.74
CA LEU A 46 1.33 1.84 -5.65
C LEU A 46 0.53 1.87 -6.95
N LEU A 47 0.07 3.07 -7.30
CA LEU A 47 -0.77 3.30 -8.47
C LEU A 47 -0.06 4.19 -9.47
N GLY A 48 -0.02 3.78 -10.73
CA GLY A 48 0.39 4.63 -11.83
C GLY A 48 -0.84 5.32 -12.41
N LEU A 49 -0.76 6.63 -12.62
CA LEU A 49 -1.88 7.42 -13.12
C LEU A 49 -1.68 7.76 -14.58
N ASP A 50 -2.71 7.57 -15.38
CA ASP A 50 -2.81 8.08 -16.74
C ASP A 50 -3.89 9.15 -16.76
N GLU A 51 -3.47 10.41 -16.73
CA GLU A 51 -4.40 11.54 -16.67
C GLU A 51 -5.20 11.70 -17.95
N ALA A 52 -4.58 11.42 -19.09
CA ALA A 52 -5.27 11.56 -20.38
C ALA A 52 -6.40 10.54 -20.53
N ALA A 53 -6.17 9.30 -20.11
CA ALA A 53 -7.17 8.25 -20.15
C ALA A 53 -8.06 8.24 -18.90
N MET A 54 -7.72 9.00 -17.88
CA MET A 54 -8.42 9.02 -16.58
C MET A 54 -8.47 7.62 -15.95
N THR A 55 -7.33 6.92 -15.98
CA THR A 55 -7.21 5.57 -15.45
C THR A 55 -6.07 5.47 -14.46
N ALA A 56 -6.12 4.43 -13.62
CA ALA A 56 -5.05 4.07 -12.70
C ALA A 56 -4.69 2.60 -12.89
N THR A 57 -3.40 2.32 -12.85
CA THR A 57 -2.86 0.96 -12.97
C THR A 57 -2.19 0.60 -11.66
N VAL A 58 -2.45 -0.59 -11.13
CA VAL A 58 -1.75 -1.09 -9.95
C VAL A 58 -0.34 -1.50 -10.36
N LEU A 59 0.66 -0.78 -9.85
CA LEU A 59 2.06 -1.07 -10.09
C LEU A 59 2.64 -2.00 -9.01
N GLY A 60 2.05 -2.00 -7.83
CA GLY A 60 2.47 -2.86 -6.74
C GLY A 60 1.40 -2.95 -5.67
N SER A 61 1.25 -4.13 -5.09
CA SER A 61 0.36 -4.42 -3.96
C SER A 61 1.17 -5.15 -2.90
N TYR A 62 1.43 -4.46 -1.80
CA TYR A 62 2.36 -4.93 -0.77
C TYR A 62 1.54 -5.34 0.44
N ASP A 63 1.09 -6.58 0.41
CA ASP A 63 0.17 -7.14 1.39
C ASP A 63 0.86 -7.41 2.73
N SER A 64 0.13 -7.25 3.82
CA SER A 64 0.62 -7.66 5.13
C SER A 64 1.06 -9.12 5.10
N THR A 65 2.25 -9.40 5.64
CA THR A 65 2.75 -10.77 5.79
C THR A 65 2.05 -11.49 6.93
N VAL A 66 1.39 -10.73 7.82
CA VAL A 66 0.59 -11.26 8.92
C VAL A 66 -0.87 -11.19 8.51
N PRO A 67 -1.67 -12.27 8.67
CA PRO A 67 -3.09 -12.23 8.34
C PRO A 67 -3.83 -11.13 9.09
N GLY A 68 -4.78 -10.50 8.42
CA GLY A 68 -5.65 -9.52 9.03
C GLY A 68 -5.54 -8.12 8.45
N ARG A 69 -6.31 -7.22 9.02
CA ARG A 69 -6.42 -5.83 8.62
C ARG A 69 -6.21 -4.91 9.80
N THR A 70 -5.62 -3.75 9.55
CA THR A 70 -5.64 -2.68 10.53
C THR A 70 -6.79 -1.73 10.20
N GLY A 71 -7.67 -1.50 11.15
CA GLY A 71 -8.84 -0.66 10.96
C GLY A 71 -8.53 0.83 10.98
N ALA A 72 -7.34 1.22 11.41
CA ALA A 72 -6.94 2.60 11.51
C ALA A 72 -5.44 2.73 11.37
N LYS A 73 -4.98 3.92 10.96
CA LYS A 73 -3.57 4.25 10.75
C LYS A 73 -2.96 3.39 9.65
N GLY A 74 -1.68 3.55 9.44
CA GLY A 74 -0.93 2.88 8.40
C GLY A 74 -0.22 3.89 7.51
N SER A 75 0.85 3.44 6.89
CA SER A 75 1.65 4.30 6.02
C SER A 75 2.33 3.48 4.95
N MET A 76 2.67 4.14 3.87
CA MET A 76 3.49 3.56 2.81
C MET A 76 4.43 4.60 2.26
N LYS A 77 5.67 4.21 2.01
CA LYS A 77 6.66 5.06 1.37
C LYS A 77 7.43 4.25 0.33
N VAL A 78 7.59 4.83 -0.85
CA VAL A 78 8.47 4.28 -1.87
C VAL A 78 9.86 4.85 -1.64
N LEU A 79 10.84 3.98 -1.49
CA LEU A 79 12.22 4.36 -1.23
C LEU A 79 12.96 4.64 -2.54
N ARG A 80 14.19 5.19 -2.44
CA ARG A 80 14.97 5.57 -3.64
C ARG A 80 15.26 4.41 -4.57
N ASN A 81 15.40 3.19 -4.02
CA ASN A 81 15.63 1.97 -4.80
C ASN A 81 14.34 1.33 -5.29
N GLU A 82 13.22 2.04 -5.21
CA GLU A 82 11.87 1.59 -5.52
C GLU A 82 11.34 0.48 -4.60
N HIS A 83 12.03 0.19 -3.52
CA HIS A 83 11.47 -0.67 -2.48
C HIS A 83 10.30 0.05 -1.79
N ALA A 84 9.37 -0.71 -1.26
CA ALA A 84 8.25 -0.17 -0.50
C ALA A 84 8.47 -0.42 0.99
N LEU A 85 8.29 0.62 1.79
CA LEU A 85 8.28 0.50 3.25
C LEU A 85 6.86 0.73 3.72
N VAL A 86 6.25 -0.28 4.31
CA VAL A 86 4.84 -0.26 4.70
C VAL A 86 4.73 -0.43 6.21
N GLY A 87 4.09 0.54 6.85
CA GLY A 87 3.75 0.46 8.28
C GLY A 87 2.28 0.07 8.42
N PHE A 88 2.02 -1.00 9.15
CA PHE A 88 0.67 -1.58 9.26
C PHE A 88 -0.12 -1.07 10.48
N GLY A 89 0.21 0.13 10.94
CA GLY A 89 -0.61 0.81 11.94
C GLY A 89 -0.82 0.01 13.22
N GLN A 90 -2.06 -0.26 13.55
CA GLN A 90 -2.42 -0.96 14.79
C GLN A 90 -1.91 -2.39 14.86
N MET A 91 -1.53 -2.99 13.75
CA MET A 91 -0.93 -4.33 13.73
C MET A 91 0.52 -4.34 14.22
N SER A 92 1.12 -3.16 14.37
CA SER A 92 2.46 -2.97 14.94
C SER A 92 3.59 -3.64 14.14
N TRP A 93 3.44 -3.72 12.83
CA TRP A 93 4.45 -4.23 11.92
C TRP A 93 4.90 -3.17 10.92
N ILE A 94 6.19 -3.18 10.61
CA ILE A 94 6.77 -2.45 9.47
C ILE A 94 7.46 -3.47 8.60
N THR A 95 7.16 -3.46 7.32
CA THR A 95 7.74 -4.41 6.36
C THR A 95 8.35 -3.66 5.19
N GLU A 96 9.56 -4.04 4.79
CA GLU A 96 10.17 -3.59 3.55
C GLU A 96 9.99 -4.67 2.48
N TYR A 97 9.56 -4.23 1.30
CA TYR A 97 9.34 -5.10 0.13
C TYR A 97 10.22 -4.68 -1.02
N ALA A 98 10.67 -5.67 -1.79
CA ALA A 98 11.26 -5.43 -3.10
C ALA A 98 10.20 -4.93 -4.10
N PRO A 99 10.58 -4.33 -5.24
CA PRO A 99 9.60 -3.88 -6.23
C PRO A 99 8.68 -4.97 -6.75
N ASP A 100 9.10 -6.22 -6.73
CA ASP A 100 8.30 -7.37 -7.14
C ASP A 100 7.37 -7.90 -6.05
N GLU A 101 7.20 -7.14 -4.96
CA GLU A 101 6.34 -7.46 -3.82
C GLU A 101 6.91 -8.53 -2.88
N THR A 102 8.15 -8.95 -3.06
CA THR A 102 8.80 -9.89 -2.14
C THR A 102 9.12 -9.18 -0.81
N PRO A 103 8.62 -9.68 0.34
CA PRO A 103 9.00 -9.10 1.62
C PRO A 103 10.46 -9.42 1.95
N LEU A 104 11.21 -8.39 2.33
CA LEU A 104 12.64 -8.49 2.61
C LEU A 104 12.93 -8.44 4.10
N MET A 105 12.15 -7.68 4.85
CA MET A 105 12.34 -7.49 6.27
C MET A 105 11.02 -7.12 6.91
N SER A 106 10.72 -7.69 8.05
CA SER A 106 9.58 -7.29 8.87
C SER A 106 10.03 -7.06 10.31
N VAL A 107 9.61 -5.95 10.88
CA VAL A 107 9.92 -5.59 12.25
C VAL A 107 8.63 -5.36 13.02
N GLN A 108 8.49 -6.03 14.15
CA GLN A 108 7.40 -5.76 15.08
C GLN A 108 7.84 -4.66 16.05
N TYR A 109 6.99 -3.68 16.24
CA TYR A 109 7.21 -2.61 17.21
C TYR A 109 5.99 -2.50 18.12
N GLY A 110 6.15 -2.50 19.39
CA GLY A 110 5.05 -2.43 20.32
C GLY A 110 4.40 -3.78 20.62
N PHE A 111 3.61 -3.80 21.65
CA PHE A 111 3.07 -5.01 22.25
C PHE A 111 1.59 -4.84 22.61
#